data_fd0030da79160415db1d1b8a0f7743e5
#
_entry.id   fd0030da79160415db1d1b8a0f7743e5
#
_cell.length_a   1.000
_cell.length_b   1.000
_cell.length_c   1.000
_cell.angle_alpha   90.00
_cell.angle_beta   90.00
_cell.angle_gamma   90.00
#
_symmetry.space_group_name_H-M   'P 1'
#
loop_
_entity.id
_entity.type
_entity.pdbx_description
1 polymer ?
#
loop_
_entity_poly.entity_id
_entity_poly.type
_entity_poly.pdbx_seq_one_letter_code
_entity_poly.pdbx_strand_id
1 'polypeptide(L)'
;MRKLTILLLLLSMLATGHLLADSKDDDHERAYQARQEDKILSLEEILGKLDLGPDTRLLEVEHEQEHGRDIYEIEYLTSEGDIFELEVDAATGQVLKQERE
;
A
#
# COMPACT_ATOMS: atom_id res chain seq x y z
N MET A 1 47.04 -17.87 5.24
CA MET A 1 45.92 -18.75 4.81
C MET A 1 44.62 -18.48 5.55
N ARG A 2 44.65 -18.32 6.88
CA ARG A 2 43.41 -18.05 7.65
C ARG A 2 42.72 -16.72 7.29
N LYS A 3 43.49 -15.70 6.94
CA LYS A 3 42.96 -14.38 6.55
C LYS A 3 42.26 -14.40 5.21
N LEU A 4 42.68 -15.23 4.27
CA LEU A 4 42.07 -15.38 2.95
C LEU A 4 40.68 -16.07 3.03
N THR A 5 40.57 -17.04 3.94
CA THR A 5 39.30 -17.76 4.15
C THR A 5 38.20 -16.84 4.72
N ILE A 6 38.61 -15.94 5.63
CA ILE A 6 37.68 -14.96 6.23
C ILE A 6 37.20 -13.93 5.18
N LEU A 7 38.10 -13.52 4.29
CA LEU A 7 37.75 -12.58 3.21
C LEU A 7 36.76 -13.17 2.23
N LEU A 8 36.90 -14.45 1.90
CA LEU A 8 35.95 -15.16 1.03
C LEU A 8 34.53 -15.28 1.65
N LEU A 9 34.49 -15.51 2.97
CA LEU A 9 33.22 -15.55 3.70
C LEU A 9 32.51 -14.20 3.71
N LEU A 10 33.23 -13.10 3.86
CA LEU A 10 32.68 -11.74 3.79
C LEU A 10 32.14 -11.42 2.40
N LEU A 11 32.78 -11.89 1.35
CA LEU A 11 32.37 -11.70 -0.02
C LEU A 11 31.03 -12.43 -0.32
N SER A 12 30.87 -13.63 0.24
CA SER A 12 29.64 -14.39 0.07
C SER A 12 28.44 -13.76 0.79
N MET A 13 28.68 -13.10 1.92
CA MET A 13 27.62 -12.37 2.62
C MET A 13 27.14 -11.15 1.84
N LEU A 14 28.01 -10.45 1.16
CA LEU A 14 27.65 -9.32 0.31
C LEU A 14 26.78 -9.74 -0.88
N ALA A 15 27.06 -10.91 -1.47
CA ALA A 15 26.27 -11.46 -2.56
C ALA A 15 24.84 -11.82 -2.10
N THR A 16 24.67 -12.31 -0.87
CA THR A 16 23.36 -12.64 -0.31
C THR A 16 22.51 -11.39 -0.07
N GLY A 17 23.12 -10.28 0.34
CA GLY A 17 22.43 -9.00 0.49
C GLY A 17 21.89 -8.44 -0.83
N HIS A 18 22.56 -8.70 -1.93
CA HIS A 18 22.14 -8.25 -3.27
C HIS A 18 20.88 -8.98 -3.74
N LEU A 19 20.74 -10.27 -3.46
CA LEU A 19 19.57 -11.07 -3.81
C LEU A 19 18.32 -10.62 -3.06
N LEU A 20 18.43 -10.14 -1.82
CA LEU A 20 17.31 -9.64 -1.04
C LEU A 20 16.79 -8.30 -1.57
N ALA A 21 17.63 -7.45 -2.15
CA ALA A 21 17.20 -6.19 -2.76
C ALA A 21 16.39 -6.42 -4.04
N ASP A 22 16.71 -7.42 -4.84
CA ASP A 22 16.01 -7.74 -6.08
C ASP A 22 14.57 -8.26 -5.82
N SER A 23 14.35 -8.99 -4.73
CA SER A 23 13.01 -9.51 -4.41
C SER A 23 12.01 -8.43 -3.99
N LYS A 24 12.45 -7.28 -3.47
CA LYS A 24 11.58 -6.14 -3.16
C LYS A 24 11.07 -5.45 -4.41
N ASP A 25 11.87 -5.33 -5.43
CA ASP A 25 11.49 -4.73 -6.70
C ASP A 25 10.42 -5.57 -7.41
N ASP A 26 10.51 -6.88 -7.32
CA ASP A 26 9.51 -7.80 -7.88
C ASP A 26 8.13 -7.66 -7.23
N ASP A 27 8.08 -7.39 -5.92
CA ASP A 27 6.81 -7.18 -5.21
C ASP A 27 6.12 -5.89 -5.61
N HIS A 28 6.88 -4.81 -5.82
CA HIS A 28 6.35 -3.55 -6.31
C HIS A 28 5.81 -3.67 -7.74
N GLU A 29 6.50 -4.40 -8.58
CA GLU A 29 6.10 -4.62 -9.97
C GLU A 29 4.81 -5.44 -10.06
N ARG A 30 4.68 -6.47 -9.24
CA ARG A 30 3.45 -7.26 -9.17
C ARG A 30 2.25 -6.45 -8.69
N ALA A 31 2.43 -5.59 -7.70
CA ALA A 31 1.38 -4.70 -7.23
C ALA A 31 0.95 -3.71 -8.32
N TYR A 32 1.89 -3.21 -9.10
CA TYR A 32 1.62 -2.33 -10.23
C TYR A 32 0.83 -3.05 -11.32
N GLN A 33 1.25 -4.27 -11.68
CA GLN A 33 0.57 -5.08 -12.69
C GLN A 33 -0.85 -5.47 -12.28
N ALA A 34 -1.08 -5.79 -11.01
CA ALA A 34 -2.41 -6.10 -10.48
C ALA A 34 -3.38 -4.93 -10.66
N ARG A 35 -2.89 -3.70 -10.50
CA ARG A 35 -3.69 -2.49 -10.74
C ARG A 35 -3.98 -2.28 -12.23
N GLN A 36 -3.04 -2.63 -13.11
CA GLN A 36 -3.20 -2.53 -14.56
C GLN A 36 -4.22 -3.52 -15.12
N GLU A 37 -4.46 -4.62 -14.43
CA GLU A 37 -5.40 -5.65 -14.85
C GLU A 37 -6.85 -5.38 -14.40
N ASP A 38 -7.17 -4.17 -13.96
CA ASP A 38 -8.49 -3.71 -13.53
C ASP A 38 -9.10 -4.51 -12.36
N LYS A 39 -8.27 -5.15 -11.55
CA LYS A 39 -8.74 -5.88 -10.37
C LYS A 39 -9.14 -4.95 -9.22
N ILE A 40 -8.58 -3.75 -9.21
CA ILE A 40 -8.90 -2.73 -8.22
C ILE A 40 -9.09 -1.39 -8.92
N LEU A 41 -9.91 -0.54 -8.33
CA LEU A 41 -10.10 0.82 -8.79
C LEU A 41 -8.91 1.69 -8.37
N SER A 42 -8.65 2.75 -9.14
CA SER A 42 -7.66 3.74 -8.73
C SER A 42 -8.17 4.54 -7.53
N LEU A 43 -7.26 5.15 -6.78
CA LEU A 43 -7.64 6.01 -5.67
C LEU A 43 -8.54 7.15 -6.13
N GLU A 44 -8.26 7.74 -7.30
CA GLU A 44 -9.07 8.82 -7.88
C GLU A 44 -10.51 8.37 -8.13
N GLU A 45 -10.69 7.17 -8.67
CA GLU A 45 -12.02 6.61 -8.90
C GLU A 45 -12.75 6.36 -7.58
N ILE A 46 -12.05 5.85 -6.58
CA ILE A 46 -12.59 5.62 -5.24
C ILE A 46 -13.06 6.94 -4.62
N LEU A 47 -12.20 7.96 -4.64
CA LEU A 47 -12.52 9.28 -4.08
C LEU A 47 -13.70 9.93 -4.79
N GLY A 48 -13.82 9.75 -6.10
CA GLY A 48 -14.96 10.23 -6.87
C GLY A 48 -16.27 9.56 -6.46
N LYS A 49 -16.24 8.28 -6.14
CA LYS A 49 -17.42 7.54 -5.69
C LYS A 49 -17.84 7.89 -4.27
N LEU A 50 -16.89 8.21 -3.40
CA LEU A 50 -17.17 8.55 -2.01
C LEU A 50 -17.83 9.91 -1.83
N ASP A 51 -17.57 10.85 -2.72
CA ASP A 51 -18.14 12.21 -2.70
C ASP A 51 -18.05 12.90 -1.32
N LEU A 52 -16.83 12.99 -0.82
CA LEU A 52 -16.56 13.50 0.53
C LEU A 52 -16.74 15.01 0.68
N GLY A 53 -16.91 15.74 -0.42
CA GLY A 53 -17.05 17.18 -0.43
C GLY A 53 -15.75 17.94 -0.69
N PRO A 54 -15.87 19.21 -1.16
CA PRO A 54 -14.70 19.97 -1.62
C PRO A 54 -13.76 20.43 -0.51
N ASP A 55 -14.26 20.56 0.71
CA ASP A 55 -13.47 21.04 1.86
C ASP A 55 -12.86 19.90 2.67
N THR A 56 -12.95 18.67 2.19
CA THR A 56 -12.36 17.51 2.83
C THR A 56 -10.88 17.43 2.52
N ARG A 57 -10.08 17.16 3.55
CA ARG A 57 -8.64 16.97 3.42
C ARG A 57 -8.27 15.53 3.72
N LEU A 58 -7.59 14.87 2.79
CA LEU A 58 -7.05 13.55 3.03
C LEU A 58 -5.83 13.66 3.95
N LEU A 59 -5.81 12.85 5.00
CA LEU A 59 -4.69 12.79 5.94
C LEU A 59 -3.79 11.59 5.65
N GLU A 60 -4.39 10.45 5.36
CA GLU A 60 -3.65 9.22 5.12
C GLU A 60 -4.45 8.31 4.20
N VAL A 61 -3.75 7.58 3.34
CA VAL A 61 -4.33 6.53 2.49
C VAL A 61 -3.40 5.34 2.53
N GLU A 62 -3.92 4.18 2.90
CA GLU A 62 -3.20 2.92 2.89
C GLU A 62 -3.94 1.90 2.04
N HIS A 63 -3.19 1.07 1.33
CA HIS A 63 -3.72 -0.08 0.61
C HIS A 63 -3.34 -1.32 1.39
N GLU A 64 -4.34 -2.08 1.83
CA GLU A 64 -4.16 -3.30 2.59
C GLU A 64 -4.84 -4.47 1.89
N GLN A 65 -4.39 -5.67 2.23
CA GLN A 65 -5.03 -6.89 1.78
C GLN A 65 -5.46 -7.70 3.00
N GLU A 66 -6.77 -7.91 3.14
CA GLU A 66 -7.35 -8.70 4.22
C GLU A 66 -8.20 -9.81 3.64
N HIS A 67 -7.95 -11.05 4.07
CA HIS A 67 -8.72 -12.23 3.64
C HIS A 67 -8.87 -12.35 2.12
N GLY A 68 -7.81 -12.02 1.38
CA GLY A 68 -7.81 -12.04 -0.08
C GLY A 68 -8.52 -10.87 -0.75
N ARG A 69 -8.98 -9.90 0.02
CA ARG A 69 -9.67 -8.71 -0.46
C ARG A 69 -8.76 -7.49 -0.37
N ASP A 70 -8.70 -6.71 -1.43
CA ASP A 70 -7.98 -5.45 -1.43
C ASP A 70 -8.84 -4.34 -0.84
N ILE A 71 -8.30 -3.62 0.13
CA ILE A 71 -9.00 -2.58 0.89
C ILE A 71 -8.17 -1.30 0.87
N TYR A 72 -8.83 -0.16 0.65
CA TYR A 72 -8.24 1.14 0.93
C TYR A 72 -8.71 1.61 2.29
N GLU A 73 -7.75 1.99 3.13
CA GLU A 73 -8.00 2.64 4.40
C GLU A 73 -7.72 4.12 4.22
N ILE A 74 -8.74 4.95 4.42
CA ILE A 74 -8.68 6.38 4.12
C ILE A 74 -9.02 7.17 5.38
N GLU A 75 -8.09 8.01 5.81
CA GLU A 75 -8.31 8.94 6.92
C GLU A 75 -8.48 10.35 6.36
N TYR A 76 -9.53 11.04 6.75
CA TYR A 76 -9.80 12.39 6.25
C TYR A 76 -10.33 13.31 7.33
N LEU A 77 -10.05 14.61 7.12
CA LEU A 77 -10.50 15.71 7.98
C LEU A 77 -11.63 16.46 7.28
N THR A 78 -12.74 16.67 7.99
CA THR A 78 -13.85 17.45 7.49
C THR A 78 -13.66 18.94 7.75
N SER A 79 -14.47 19.77 7.08
CA SER A 79 -14.49 21.22 7.31
C SER A 79 -14.83 21.61 8.72
N GLU A 80 -15.52 20.75 9.45
CA GLU A 80 -15.91 20.96 10.86
C GLU A 80 -14.81 20.56 11.85
N GLY A 81 -13.70 20.01 11.36
CA GLY A 81 -12.59 19.57 12.20
C GLY A 81 -12.68 18.14 12.72
N ASP A 82 -13.62 17.35 12.20
CA ASP A 82 -13.76 15.94 12.56
C ASP A 82 -12.88 15.08 11.69
N ILE A 83 -12.29 14.05 12.31
CA ILE A 83 -11.46 13.07 11.62
C ILE A 83 -12.24 11.76 11.52
N PHE A 84 -12.33 11.23 10.31
CA PHE A 84 -12.95 9.95 10.03
C PHE A 84 -11.98 8.99 9.37
N GLU A 85 -12.19 7.72 9.63
CA GLU A 85 -11.48 6.63 9.00
C GLU A 85 -12.47 5.76 8.24
N LEU A 86 -12.19 5.51 6.97
CA LEU A 86 -12.99 4.65 6.11
C LEU A 86 -12.19 3.43 5.70
N GLU A 87 -12.85 2.27 5.69
CA GLU A 87 -12.37 1.10 4.97
C GLU A 87 -13.24 0.91 3.75
N VAL A 88 -12.62 0.87 2.58
CA VAL A 88 -13.32 0.82 1.29
C VAL A 88 -12.81 -0.37 0.50
N ASP A 89 -13.74 -1.13 -0.05
CA ASP A 89 -13.40 -2.22 -0.97
C ASP A 89 -12.76 -1.62 -2.22
N ALA A 90 -11.52 -2.01 -2.49
CA ALA A 90 -10.76 -1.45 -3.61
C ALA A 90 -11.29 -1.89 -4.98
N ALA A 91 -11.98 -3.03 -5.04
CA ALA A 91 -12.54 -3.53 -6.30
C ALA A 91 -13.84 -2.83 -6.69
N THR A 92 -14.65 -2.42 -5.72
CA THR A 92 -16.00 -1.89 -5.96
C THR A 92 -16.19 -0.44 -5.54
N GLY A 93 -15.38 0.06 -4.64
CA GLY A 93 -15.57 1.38 -4.03
C GLY A 93 -16.59 1.39 -2.90
N GLN A 94 -17.10 0.22 -2.49
CA GLN A 94 -18.07 0.13 -1.41
C GLN A 94 -17.42 0.42 -0.06
N VAL A 95 -18.06 1.27 0.75
CA VAL A 95 -17.61 1.52 2.12
C VAL A 95 -17.96 0.33 3.00
N LEU A 96 -16.94 -0.26 3.61
CA LEU A 96 -17.09 -1.42 4.49
C LEU A 96 -17.20 -1.00 5.96
N LYS A 97 -16.57 0.09 6.32
CA LYS A 97 -16.52 0.58 7.69
C LYS A 97 -16.27 2.08 7.70
N GLN A 98 -16.91 2.77 8.63
CA GLN A 98 -16.65 4.18 8.90
C GLN A 98 -16.59 4.41 10.39
N GLU A 99 -15.51 5.02 10.84
CA GLU A 99 -15.32 5.36 12.25
C GLU A 99 -14.92 6.83 12.38
N ARG A 100 -15.46 7.48 13.40
CA ARG A 100 -15.07 8.81 13.79
C ARG A 100 -14.01 8.71 14.88
N GLU A 101 -12.91 9.39 14.68
CA GLU A 101 -11.85 9.46 15.70
C GLU A 101 -12.04 10.58 16.71
#